data_6ae23998e0ffbf020700b67f667b6f44
#
_entry.id   6ae23998e0ffbf020700b67f667b6f44
#
_cell.length_a   1.000
_cell.length_b   1.000
_cell.length_c   1.000
_cell.angle_alpha   90.00
_cell.angle_beta   90.00
_cell.angle_gamma   90.00
#
_symmetry.space_group_name_H-M   'P 1'
#
loop_
_entity.id
_entity.type
_entity.pdbx_description
1 polymer ?
#
loop_
_entity_poly.entity_id
_entity_poly.type
_entity_poly.pdbx_seq_one_letter_code
_entity_poly.pdbx_strand_id
1 'polypeptide(L)' 'MSRLRRVSGKEIIAALEKLGFVQVRQRGSHVVLRKKGAQGDIGCVVPLHREIAVGTLHNILKLAQVTDEEFVENL' A
#
# COMPACT_ATOMS: atom_id res chain seq x y z
N MET A 1 9.07 -14.37 9.92
CA MET A 1 9.88 -13.79 8.84
C MET A 1 9.00 -13.11 7.82
N SER A 2 9.43 -11.96 7.34
CA SER A 2 8.67 -11.23 6.33
C SER A 2 8.70 -11.98 4.99
N ARG A 3 7.57 -12.03 4.29
CA ARG A 3 7.47 -12.60 2.95
C ARG A 3 7.50 -11.51 1.89
N LEU A 4 7.81 -10.28 2.27
CA LEU A 4 7.82 -9.16 1.36
C LEU A 4 8.97 -9.28 0.37
N ARG A 5 8.70 -8.87 -0.87
CA ARG A 5 9.69 -8.75 -1.92
C ARG A 5 9.46 -7.42 -2.63
N ARG A 6 10.39 -7.02 -3.47
CA ARG A 6 10.23 -5.82 -4.25
C ARG A 6 9.09 -5.99 -5.23
N VAL A 7 8.20 -5.01 -5.25
CA VAL A 7 7.04 -4.97 -6.12
C VAL A 7 6.92 -3.57 -6.71
N SER A 8 6.08 -3.40 -7.71
CA SER A 8 5.82 -2.08 -8.28
C SER A 8 4.77 -1.34 -7.46
N GLY A 9 4.75 -0.01 -7.60
CA GLY A 9 3.69 0.79 -7.00
C GLY A 9 2.31 0.36 -7.45
N LYS A 10 2.16 -0.01 -8.72
CA LYS A 10 0.88 -0.50 -9.25
C LYS A 10 0.43 -1.77 -8.54
N GLU A 11 1.36 -2.69 -8.27
CA GLU A 11 1.03 -3.92 -7.55
C GLU A 11 0.60 -3.62 -6.11
N ILE A 12 1.27 -2.67 -5.46
CA ILE A 12 0.89 -2.27 -4.11
C ILE A 12 -0.52 -1.69 -4.10
N ILE A 13 -0.80 -0.77 -5.05
CA ILE A 13 -2.11 -0.14 -5.13
C ILE A 13 -3.21 -1.18 -5.37
N ALA A 14 -2.97 -2.11 -6.30
CA ALA A 14 -3.96 -3.15 -6.60
C ALA A 14 -4.26 -4.01 -5.37
N ALA A 15 -3.23 -4.39 -4.61
CA ALA A 15 -3.41 -5.17 -3.40
C ALA A 15 -4.18 -4.40 -2.33
N LEU A 16 -3.83 -3.11 -2.14
CA LEU A 16 -4.52 -2.28 -1.16
C LEU A 16 -5.98 -2.04 -1.55
N GLU A 17 -6.26 -1.92 -2.85
CA GLU A 17 -7.65 -1.77 -3.31
C GLU A 17 -8.48 -3.01 -2.98
N LYS A 18 -7.90 -4.19 -3.10
CA LYS A 18 -8.58 -5.43 -2.69
C LYS A 18 -8.86 -5.44 -1.19
N LEU A 19 -8.05 -4.74 -0.42
CA LEU A 19 -8.22 -4.64 1.03
C LEU A 19 -9.14 -3.48 1.43
N GLY A 20 -9.75 -2.80 0.47
CA GLY A 20 -10.74 -1.77 0.75
C GLY A 20 -10.24 -0.33 0.63
N PHE A 21 -9.00 -0.13 0.21
CA PHE A 21 -8.47 1.21 0.01
C PHE A 21 -9.00 1.80 -1.30
N VAL A 22 -9.12 3.13 -1.32
CA VAL A 22 -9.59 3.86 -2.50
C VAL A 22 -8.56 4.93 -2.82
N GLN A 23 -8.25 5.10 -4.10
CA GLN A 23 -7.39 6.20 -4.55
C GLN A 23 -8.18 7.50 -4.42
N VAL A 24 -7.66 8.44 -3.64
CA VAL A 24 -8.34 9.72 -3.42
C VAL A 24 -7.65 10.88 -4.14
N ARG A 25 -6.38 10.73 -4.48
CA ARG A 25 -5.64 11.78 -5.16
C ARG A 25 -4.35 11.22 -5.74
N GLN A 26 -3.88 11.85 -6.82
CA GLN A 26 -2.57 11.57 -7.38
C GLN A 26 -1.85 12.89 -7.63
N ARG A 27 -0.60 12.96 -7.20
CA ARG A 27 0.29 14.08 -7.47
C ARG A 27 1.54 13.55 -8.14
N GLY A 28 1.71 13.84 -9.43
CA GLY A 28 2.82 13.27 -10.18
C GLY A 28 2.82 11.76 -10.08
N SER A 29 3.88 11.20 -9.55
CA SER A 29 4.01 9.75 -9.40
C SER A 29 3.60 9.23 -8.01
N HIS A 30 2.96 10.06 -7.18
CA HIS A 30 2.53 9.65 -5.85
C HIS A 30 1.02 9.54 -5.79
N VAL A 31 0.53 8.37 -5.42
CA VAL A 31 -0.91 8.11 -5.30
C VAL A 31 -1.28 8.02 -3.83
N VAL A 32 -2.27 8.80 -3.42
CA VAL A 32 -2.78 8.78 -2.05
C VAL A 32 -3.99 7.86 -2.00
N LEU A 33 -3.95 6.91 -1.07
CA LEU A 33 -5.05 5.98 -0.85
C LEU A 33 -5.60 6.15 0.57
N ARG A 34 -6.89 5.93 0.72
CA ARG A 34 -7.55 6.01 2.01
C ARG A 34 -8.55 4.87 2.18
N LYS A 35 -8.76 4.53 3.45
CA LYS A 35 -9.74 3.54 3.85
C LYS A 35 -10.32 3.96 5.19
N LYS A 36 -11.62 3.77 5.39
CA LYS A 36 -12.24 4.03 6.68
C LYS A 36 -11.87 2.90 7.64
N GLY A 37 -11.28 3.28 8.77
CA GLY A 37 -10.96 2.34 9.84
C GLY A 37 -11.91 2.50 11.00
N ALA A 38 -11.78 1.60 11.97
CA ALA A 38 -12.63 1.60 13.16
C ALA A 38 -12.46 2.87 14.00
N GLN A 39 -11.28 3.46 13.96
CA GLN A 39 -10.94 4.64 14.77
C GLN A 39 -10.61 5.86 13.92
N GLY A 40 -11.10 5.91 12.69
CA GLY A 40 -10.86 7.01 11.78
C GLY A 40 -10.25 6.56 10.47
N ASP A 41 -9.98 7.51 9.61
CA ASP A 41 -9.45 7.20 8.28
C ASP A 41 -8.00 6.72 8.36
N ILE A 42 -7.69 5.73 7.55
CA ILE A 42 -6.34 5.21 7.37
C ILE A 42 -5.88 5.68 6.00
N GLY A 43 -4.66 6.22 5.92
CA GLY A 43 -4.13 6.72 4.65
C GLY A 43 -2.69 6.32 4.44
N CYS A 44 -2.32 6.20 3.18
CA CYS A 44 -0.93 5.98 2.80
C CYS A 44 -0.67 6.59 1.43
N VAL A 45 0.61 6.74 1.10
CA VAL A 45 1.05 7.27 -0.19
C VAL A 45 1.93 6.22 -0.85
N VAL A 46 1.63 5.89 -2.10
CA VAL A 46 2.37 4.89 -2.85
C VAL A 46 3.01 5.54 -4.08
N PRO A 47 4.34 5.47 -4.21
CA PRO A 47 4.99 5.98 -5.41
C PRO A 47 4.80 5.00 -6.58
N LEU A 48 4.56 5.56 -7.77
CA LEU A 48 4.35 4.76 -8.98
C LEU A 48 5.68 4.37 -9.61
N HIS A 49 6.56 3.77 -8.84
CA HIS A 49 7.83 3.27 -9.31
C HIS A 49 7.69 1.83 -9.77
N ARG A 50 8.51 1.42 -10.72
CA ARG A 50 8.52 0.05 -11.21
C ARG A 50 8.91 -0.96 -10.15
N GLU A 51 9.79 -0.53 -9.26
CA GLU A 51 10.34 -1.40 -8.23
C GLU A 51 10.48 -0.61 -6.95
N ILE A 52 9.78 -1.04 -5.93
CA ILE A 52 9.80 -0.39 -4.62
C ILE A 52 10.57 -1.28 -3.68
N ALA A 53 11.56 -0.67 -2.99
CA ALA A 53 12.38 -1.41 -2.03
C ALA A 53 11.52 -1.96 -0.90
N VAL A 54 11.93 -3.11 -0.38
CA VAL A 54 11.20 -3.80 0.69
C VAL A 54 11.01 -2.89 1.92
N GLY A 55 12.02 -2.10 2.26
CA GLY A 55 11.89 -1.17 3.40
C GLY A 55 10.81 -0.12 3.18
N THR A 56 10.73 0.43 1.98
CA THR A 56 9.69 1.41 1.63
C THR A 56 8.32 0.75 1.65
N LEU A 57 8.20 -0.45 1.08
CA LEU A 57 6.96 -1.21 1.11
C LEU A 57 6.52 -1.47 2.54
N HIS A 58 7.44 -1.87 3.40
CA HIS A 58 7.12 -2.13 4.81
C HIS A 58 6.55 -0.87 5.48
N ASN A 59 7.14 0.30 5.21
CA ASN A 59 6.63 1.56 5.77
C ASN A 59 5.24 1.90 5.23
N ILE A 60 4.99 1.67 3.95
CA ILE A 60 3.66 1.88 3.37
C ILE A 60 2.63 1.01 4.07
N LEU A 61 2.93 -0.27 4.24
CA LEU A 61 2.01 -1.21 4.89
C LEU A 61 1.79 -0.84 6.36
N LYS A 62 2.81 -0.36 7.03
CA LYS A 62 2.70 0.08 8.42
C LYS A 62 1.71 1.24 8.54
N LEU A 63 1.80 2.23 7.67
CA LEU A 63 0.87 3.35 7.65
C LEU A 63 -0.53 2.91 7.25
N ALA A 64 -0.64 1.95 6.35
CA ALA A 64 -1.91 1.40 5.91
C ALA A 64 -2.53 0.44 6.94
N GLN A 65 -1.77 0.09 7.98
CA GLN A 65 -2.20 -0.88 9.00
C GLN A 65 -2.54 -2.25 8.40
N VAL A 66 -1.72 -2.65 7.44
CA VAL A 66 -1.86 -3.93 6.73
C VAL A 66 -0.66 -4.79 7.12
N THR A 67 -0.91 -6.04 7.48
CA THR A 67 0.18 -6.97 7.79
C THR A 67 0.85 -7.46 6.50
N ASP A 68 2.08 -7.93 6.62
CA ASP A 68 2.80 -8.50 5.49
C ASP A 68 2.00 -9.65 4.86
N GLU A 69 1.40 -10.50 5.69
CA GLU A 69 0.62 -11.65 5.24
C GLU A 69 -0.61 -11.21 4.44
N GLU A 70 -1.35 -10.23 4.95
CA GLU A 70 -2.52 -9.70 4.26
C GLU A 70 -2.15 -9.14 2.89
N PHE A 71 -1.03 -8.43 2.84
CA PHE A 71 -0.57 -7.86 1.58
C PHE A 71 -0.22 -8.95 0.58
N VAL A 72 0.58 -9.94 1.01
CA VAL A 72 1.02 -11.01 0.13
C VAL A 72 -0.17 -11.82 -0.40
N GLU A 73 -1.16 -12.04 0.44
CA GLU A 73 -2.37 -12.77 0.04
C GLU A 73 -3.18 -12.05 -1.02
N ASN A 74 -3.00 -10.74 -1.15
CA ASN A 74 -3.75 -9.92 -2.09
C ASN A 74 -2.93 -9.44 -3.29
N LEU A 75 -1.70 -9.91 -3.39
CA LEU A 75 -0.85 -9.60 -4.54
C LEU A 75 -1.35 -10.27 -5.81
#